data_ba8c36df4d42814d4aecc5bc11326469
#
_entry.id   ba8c36df4d42814d4aecc5bc11326469
#
_cell.length_a   1.000
_cell.length_b   1.000
_cell.length_c   1.000
_cell.angle_alpha   90.00
_cell.angle_beta   90.00
_cell.angle_gamma   90.00
#
_symmetry.space_group_name_H-M   'P 1'
#
loop_
_entity.id
_entity.type
_entity.pdbx_description
1 polymer ?
#
loop_
_entity_poly.entity_id
_entity_poly.type
_entity_poly.pdbx_seq_one_letter_code
_entity_poly.pdbx_strand_id
1 'polypeptide(L)'
;MPTDAAAPRRVYRGAVIGSGGIARSAHLPAFRQGPGVRDRVEIVAVVDSADVPPVDGLPLLRRLDELERFGPLDFIDVCTPTASHLELVLWGLERGSHVICEKPVALNRAEAAQVAAAARAHSRIVMPCHQYRHNPGWLKVREWLGAGLIGRWHLAEFAVYRQFADPGGGGGGGARPDGRPWRGTSGASRGGVLLDHGTHLLYQVLDIAGMPSVVHAWTGRLLHRQYDVEDTASLVLAYPDRLAVMFLTWAARHRENRMRFIGDAGTIEWVGGELRLDGSGRTERLDFSRELDKASYWRWFAGLFREFVAALDREEGEGTAQLEDIAQVAAVLELAYEASRTADQVPTAATL
;
A
#
# COMPACT_ATOMS: atom_id res chain seq x y z
N MET A 1 -0.25 -41.40 27.56
CA MET A 1 0.44 -40.67 26.50
C MET A 1 0.48 -39.21 26.91
N PRO A 2 1.64 -38.61 27.22
CA PRO A 2 1.69 -37.18 27.47
C PRO A 2 1.39 -36.47 26.15
N THR A 3 0.40 -35.58 26.18
CA THR A 3 0.12 -34.63 25.08
C THR A 3 1.35 -33.73 24.96
N ASP A 4 1.97 -33.81 23.79
CA ASP A 4 3.06 -32.94 23.38
C ASP A 4 2.56 -31.48 23.48
N ALA A 5 2.83 -30.81 24.58
CA ALA A 5 2.52 -29.41 24.74
C ALA A 5 3.44 -28.64 23.77
N ALA A 6 2.90 -28.18 22.68
CA ALA A 6 3.63 -27.36 21.72
C ALA A 6 4.36 -26.24 22.48
N ALA A 7 5.68 -26.10 22.24
CA ALA A 7 6.48 -25.04 22.85
C ALA A 7 5.79 -23.67 22.71
N PRO A 8 5.86 -22.81 23.73
CA PRO A 8 5.20 -21.50 23.68
C PRO A 8 5.74 -20.73 22.44
N ARG A 9 4.82 -20.30 21.57
CA ARG A 9 5.18 -19.55 20.37
C ARG A 9 5.77 -18.20 20.78
N ARG A 10 6.88 -17.81 20.13
CA ARG A 10 7.56 -16.53 20.36
C ARG A 10 6.59 -15.36 20.17
N VAL A 11 6.64 -14.38 21.07
CA VAL A 11 5.97 -13.08 20.92
C VAL A 11 7.00 -12.06 20.44
N TYR A 12 6.71 -11.41 19.34
CA TYR A 12 7.57 -10.39 18.74
C TYR A 12 7.24 -9.01 19.28
N ARG A 13 8.24 -8.28 19.72
CA ARG A 13 8.09 -6.94 20.32
C ARG A 13 8.37 -5.86 19.27
N GLY A 14 7.44 -4.92 19.12
CA GLY A 14 7.57 -3.86 18.12
C GLY A 14 7.09 -2.50 18.62
N ALA A 15 7.43 -1.44 17.86
CA ALA A 15 6.94 -0.09 18.07
C ALA A 15 6.32 0.47 16.79
N VAL A 16 5.27 1.30 16.93
CA VAL A 16 4.64 2.00 15.82
C VAL A 16 5.21 3.40 15.71
N ILE A 17 5.69 3.79 14.54
CA ILE A 17 6.23 5.11 14.26
C ILE A 17 5.23 5.87 13.37
N GLY A 18 4.67 6.95 13.91
CA GLY A 18 3.55 7.68 13.33
C GLY A 18 2.20 7.22 13.89
N SER A 19 1.49 8.14 14.54
CA SER A 19 0.18 7.92 15.18
C SER A 19 -0.97 8.57 14.41
N GLY A 20 -0.82 8.59 13.08
CA GLY A 20 -1.83 9.12 12.16
C GLY A 20 -3.06 8.24 12.00
N GLY A 21 -3.97 8.66 11.09
CA GLY A 21 -5.23 7.97 10.85
C GLY A 21 -5.07 6.49 10.53
N ILE A 22 -4.09 6.11 9.70
CA ILE A 22 -3.90 4.70 9.29
C ILE A 22 -3.41 3.84 10.46
N ALA A 23 -2.49 4.34 11.26
CA ALA A 23 -2.01 3.63 12.46
C ALA A 23 -3.16 3.33 13.42
N ARG A 24 -4.00 4.35 13.70
CA ARG A 24 -5.11 4.25 14.65
C ARG A 24 -6.28 3.43 14.16
N SER A 25 -6.63 3.53 12.86
CA SER A 25 -7.81 2.88 12.30
C SER A 25 -7.54 1.49 11.73
N ALA A 26 -6.29 1.14 11.46
CA ALA A 26 -5.95 -0.13 10.82
C ALA A 26 -4.82 -0.91 11.49
N HIS A 27 -3.61 -0.34 11.66
CA HIS A 27 -2.47 -1.08 12.17
C HIS A 27 -2.65 -1.51 13.63
N LEU A 28 -2.91 -0.57 14.53
CA LEU A 28 -3.12 -0.87 15.96
C LEU A 28 -4.30 -1.83 16.18
N PRO A 29 -5.47 -1.65 15.54
CA PRO A 29 -6.53 -2.65 15.58
C PRO A 29 -6.11 -4.03 15.05
N ALA A 30 -5.33 -4.09 13.96
CA ALA A 30 -4.87 -5.36 13.40
C ALA A 30 -3.92 -6.09 14.36
N PHE A 31 -3.00 -5.39 15.04
CA PHE A 31 -2.15 -5.99 16.08
C PHE A 31 -2.96 -6.49 17.28
N ARG A 32 -3.95 -5.71 17.72
CA ARG A 32 -4.74 -6.02 18.94
C ARG A 32 -5.80 -7.10 18.73
N GLN A 33 -6.36 -7.23 17.53
CA GLN A 33 -7.55 -8.05 17.25
C GLN A 33 -7.33 -9.10 16.18
N GLY A 34 -6.26 -8.97 15.35
CA GLY A 34 -6.01 -9.83 14.21
C GLY A 34 -5.77 -11.28 14.60
N PRO A 35 -6.56 -12.23 14.07
CA PRO A 35 -6.32 -13.65 14.32
C PRO A 35 -4.92 -14.06 13.86
N GLY A 36 -4.17 -14.76 14.73
CA GLY A 36 -2.79 -15.16 14.46
C GLY A 36 -1.75 -14.04 14.57
N VAL A 37 -2.16 -12.84 14.97
CA VAL A 37 -1.29 -11.67 15.22
C VAL A 37 -1.32 -11.28 16.69
N ARG A 38 -2.51 -11.08 17.27
CA ARG A 38 -2.71 -10.53 18.63
C ARG A 38 -1.94 -11.28 19.73
N ASP A 39 -1.79 -12.60 19.58
CA ASP A 39 -1.12 -13.46 20.58
C ASP A 39 0.36 -13.68 20.22
N ARG A 40 0.86 -13.01 19.17
CA ARG A 40 2.19 -13.17 18.61
C ARG A 40 2.98 -11.87 18.55
N VAL A 41 2.31 -10.73 18.77
CA VAL A 41 2.90 -9.40 18.66
C VAL A 41 2.56 -8.58 19.91
N GLU A 42 3.55 -7.92 20.47
CA GLU A 42 3.43 -6.93 21.53
C GLU A 42 3.91 -5.57 20.99
N ILE A 43 3.00 -4.58 20.91
CA ILE A 43 3.40 -3.19 20.67
C ILE A 43 3.75 -2.54 21.99
N VAL A 44 5.00 -2.13 22.15
CA VAL A 44 5.52 -1.58 23.42
C VAL A 44 5.39 -0.07 23.51
N ALA A 45 5.35 0.64 22.38
CA ALA A 45 5.23 2.10 22.33
C ALA A 45 4.74 2.58 20.96
N VAL A 46 4.27 3.82 20.94
CA VAL A 46 4.01 4.61 19.74
C VAL A 46 4.89 5.84 19.76
N VAL A 47 5.50 6.20 18.63
CA VAL A 47 6.31 7.40 18.46
C VAL A 47 5.63 8.36 17.51
N ASP A 48 5.43 9.60 17.91
CA ASP A 48 4.95 10.68 17.03
C ASP A 48 5.51 12.03 17.48
N SER A 49 6.19 12.73 16.61
CA SER A 49 6.79 14.04 16.91
C SER A 49 5.75 15.17 17.02
N ALA A 50 4.58 14.98 16.39
CA ALA A 50 3.49 15.94 16.46
C ALA A 50 2.69 15.81 17.76
N ASP A 51 2.00 16.88 18.15
CA ASP A 51 1.07 16.82 19.28
C ASP A 51 -0.22 16.10 18.86
N VAL A 52 -0.25 14.81 19.18
CA VAL A 52 -1.35 13.89 18.84
C VAL A 52 -1.99 13.33 20.10
N PRO A 53 -3.28 12.97 20.05
CA PRO A 53 -3.94 12.32 21.19
C PRO A 53 -3.22 11.05 21.63
N PRO A 54 -3.26 10.70 22.91
CA PRO A 54 -2.71 9.43 23.40
C PRO A 54 -3.28 8.22 22.66
N VAL A 55 -2.57 7.12 22.69
CA VAL A 55 -3.03 5.82 22.22
C VAL A 55 -3.28 4.95 23.45
N ASP A 56 -4.52 4.49 23.61
CA ASP A 56 -4.92 3.74 24.81
C ASP A 56 -3.99 2.56 25.09
N GLY A 57 -3.48 2.51 26.34
CA GLY A 57 -2.64 1.44 26.83
C GLY A 57 -1.20 1.44 26.29
N LEU A 58 -0.79 2.45 25.52
CA LEU A 58 0.57 2.51 24.96
C LEU A 58 1.28 3.83 25.33
N PRO A 59 2.55 3.78 25.74
CA PRO A 59 3.39 4.97 25.86
C PRO A 59 3.48 5.71 24.52
N LEU A 60 3.20 7.03 24.53
CA LEU A 60 3.41 7.91 23.39
C LEU A 60 4.73 8.66 23.59
N LEU A 61 5.67 8.43 22.69
CA LEU A 61 7.00 9.04 22.67
C LEU A 61 7.06 10.15 21.65
N ARG A 62 7.93 11.12 21.88
CA ARG A 62 8.13 12.24 20.94
C ARG A 62 9.33 12.07 20.03
N ARG A 63 10.26 11.19 20.37
CA ARG A 63 11.53 10.99 19.69
C ARG A 63 11.83 9.49 19.55
N LEU A 64 12.51 9.13 18.47
CA LEU A 64 12.90 7.76 18.17
C LEU A 64 13.89 7.16 19.17
N ASP A 65 14.83 8.00 19.66
CA ASP A 65 15.84 7.56 20.64
C ASP A 65 15.24 7.14 21.99
N GLU A 66 14.06 7.64 22.33
CA GLU A 66 13.34 7.21 23.52
C GLU A 66 12.91 5.72 23.49
N LEU A 67 12.94 5.09 22.31
CA LEU A 67 12.67 3.65 22.17
C LEU A 67 13.74 2.78 22.84
N GLU A 68 14.97 3.28 23.00
CA GLU A 68 16.08 2.55 23.63
C GLU A 68 15.75 2.06 25.04
N ARG A 69 14.88 2.75 25.78
CA ARG A 69 14.43 2.32 27.11
C ARG A 69 13.64 1.02 27.15
N PHE A 70 13.12 0.56 25.98
CA PHE A 70 12.39 -0.71 25.87
C PHE A 70 13.30 -1.89 25.53
N GLY A 71 14.61 -1.64 25.33
CA GLY A 71 15.56 -2.64 24.86
C GLY A 71 15.40 -2.96 23.37
N PRO A 72 16.05 -4.03 22.88
CA PRO A 72 15.97 -4.41 21.49
C PRO A 72 14.52 -4.71 21.05
N LEU A 73 14.14 -4.20 19.89
CA LEU A 73 12.85 -4.46 19.27
C LEU A 73 13.04 -5.45 18.12
N ASP A 74 12.13 -6.43 18.01
CA ASP A 74 12.11 -7.35 16.89
C ASP A 74 11.73 -6.61 15.60
N PHE A 75 10.82 -5.62 15.68
CA PHE A 75 10.42 -4.85 14.51
C PHE A 75 9.96 -3.42 14.85
N ILE A 76 9.92 -2.58 13.82
CA ILE A 76 9.22 -1.31 13.83
C ILE A 76 8.15 -1.29 12.74
N ASP A 77 7.08 -0.53 12.94
CA ASP A 77 5.98 -0.33 12.01
C ASP A 77 5.87 1.15 11.65
N VAL A 78 6.23 1.51 10.40
CA VAL A 78 6.34 2.88 9.92
C VAL A 78 5.01 3.31 9.28
N CYS A 79 4.29 4.19 9.96
CA CYS A 79 2.98 4.74 9.58
C CYS A 79 3.00 6.25 9.36
N THR A 80 4.15 6.80 9.05
CA THR A 80 4.38 8.25 8.84
C THR A 80 4.00 8.69 7.41
N PRO A 81 4.05 9.99 7.09
CA PRO A 81 4.00 10.45 5.70
C PRO A 81 5.18 9.92 4.86
N THR A 82 4.92 9.71 3.58
CA THR A 82 5.84 9.04 2.63
C THR A 82 7.26 9.60 2.61
N ALA A 83 7.42 10.91 2.80
CA ALA A 83 8.74 11.56 2.76
C ALA A 83 9.76 11.03 3.79
N SER A 84 9.28 10.44 4.88
CA SER A 84 10.14 9.88 5.94
C SER A 84 10.32 8.36 5.87
N HIS A 85 9.67 7.66 4.93
CA HIS A 85 9.70 6.20 4.87
C HIS A 85 11.11 5.66 4.72
N LEU A 86 11.86 6.11 3.72
CA LEU A 86 13.23 5.63 3.47
C LEU A 86 14.13 5.79 4.70
N GLU A 87 14.15 6.99 5.28
CA GLU A 87 14.97 7.29 6.46
C GLU A 87 14.63 6.37 7.64
N LEU A 88 13.33 6.20 7.93
CA LEU A 88 12.88 5.38 9.05
C LEU A 88 13.08 3.88 8.81
N VAL A 89 12.94 3.42 7.56
CA VAL A 89 13.26 2.03 7.20
C VAL A 89 14.74 1.75 7.44
N LEU A 90 15.63 2.61 6.93
CA LEU A 90 17.08 2.45 7.14
C LEU A 90 17.44 2.54 8.62
N TRP A 91 16.85 3.48 9.35
CA TRP A 91 17.03 3.63 10.80
C TRP A 91 16.69 2.35 11.58
N GLY A 92 15.59 1.70 11.23
CA GLY A 92 15.16 0.45 11.88
C GLY A 92 16.09 -0.72 11.56
N LEU A 93 16.48 -0.86 10.28
CA LEU A 93 17.39 -1.90 9.83
C LEU A 93 18.78 -1.80 10.49
N GLU A 94 19.35 -0.60 10.58
CA GLU A 94 20.62 -0.35 11.28
C GLU A 94 20.61 -0.75 12.75
N ARG A 95 19.43 -0.71 13.39
CA ARG A 95 19.22 -1.17 14.78
C ARG A 95 18.88 -2.63 14.92
N GLY A 96 18.96 -3.38 13.81
CA GLY A 96 18.68 -4.81 13.79
C GLY A 96 17.19 -5.17 13.93
N SER A 97 16.28 -4.23 13.68
CA SER A 97 14.84 -4.48 13.67
C SER A 97 14.39 -4.86 12.27
N HIS A 98 13.42 -5.78 12.15
CA HIS A 98 12.61 -5.92 10.96
C HIS A 98 11.71 -4.69 10.78
N VAL A 99 11.24 -4.42 9.58
CA VAL A 99 10.45 -3.22 9.32
C VAL A 99 9.16 -3.59 8.59
N ILE A 100 8.03 -3.14 9.12
CA ILE A 100 6.79 -2.99 8.36
C ILE A 100 6.73 -1.52 7.95
N CYS A 101 6.41 -1.21 6.70
CA CYS A 101 6.34 0.18 6.25
C CYS A 101 5.12 0.42 5.36
N GLU A 102 4.40 1.52 5.66
CA GLU A 102 3.36 2.00 4.77
C GLU A 102 3.88 2.26 3.36
N LYS A 103 2.98 2.10 2.43
CA LYS A 103 3.27 2.24 0.99
C LYS A 103 3.34 3.73 0.56
N PRO A 104 4.16 4.00 -0.46
CA PRO A 104 5.25 3.20 -0.98
C PRO A 104 6.46 3.23 -0.05
N VAL A 105 7.19 2.12 0.02
CA VAL A 105 8.44 2.05 0.81
C VAL A 105 9.56 2.84 0.15
N ALA A 106 9.61 2.79 -1.18
CA ALA A 106 10.56 3.48 -2.03
C ALA A 106 9.86 4.09 -3.25
N LEU A 107 10.39 5.20 -3.77
CA LEU A 107 9.79 5.99 -4.85
C LEU A 107 10.44 5.76 -6.22
N ASN A 108 11.63 5.19 -6.22
CA ASN A 108 12.46 4.96 -7.40
C ASN A 108 13.40 3.79 -7.15
N ARG A 109 14.07 3.35 -8.22
CA ARG A 109 15.01 2.21 -8.18
C ARG A 109 16.17 2.44 -7.22
N ALA A 110 16.67 3.68 -7.11
CA ALA A 110 17.78 4.00 -6.23
C ALA A 110 17.41 3.85 -4.75
N GLU A 111 16.24 4.35 -4.35
CA GLU A 111 15.74 4.16 -2.98
C GLU A 111 15.46 2.68 -2.68
N ALA A 112 14.85 1.94 -3.61
CA ALA A 112 14.61 0.50 -3.47
C ALA A 112 15.93 -0.28 -3.31
N ALA A 113 16.97 0.08 -4.06
CA ALA A 113 18.28 -0.53 -3.94
C ALA A 113 18.94 -0.26 -2.58
N GLN A 114 18.78 0.95 -2.02
CA GLN A 114 19.26 1.27 -0.67
C GLN A 114 18.55 0.42 0.40
N VAL A 115 17.23 0.31 0.32
CA VAL A 115 16.45 -0.55 1.22
C VAL A 115 16.91 -1.99 1.12
N ALA A 116 17.06 -2.53 -0.10
CA ALA A 116 17.48 -3.91 -0.32
C ALA A 116 18.90 -4.18 0.20
N ALA A 117 19.83 -3.24 -0.02
CA ALA A 117 21.20 -3.36 0.47
C ALA A 117 21.26 -3.39 2.01
N ALA A 118 20.52 -2.49 2.66
CA ALA A 118 20.45 -2.44 4.13
C ALA A 118 19.75 -3.67 4.72
N ALA A 119 18.64 -4.12 4.13
CA ALA A 119 17.92 -5.31 4.58
C ALA A 119 18.82 -6.56 4.52
N ARG A 120 19.57 -6.73 3.43
CA ARG A 120 20.54 -7.84 3.28
C ARG A 120 21.68 -7.73 4.27
N ALA A 121 22.29 -6.54 4.40
CA ALA A 121 23.42 -6.32 5.31
C ALA A 121 23.09 -6.69 6.76
N HIS A 122 21.86 -6.48 7.17
CA HIS A 122 21.38 -6.74 8.54
C HIS A 122 20.57 -8.05 8.66
N SER A 123 20.34 -8.78 7.56
CA SER A 123 19.48 -9.98 7.52
C SER A 123 18.10 -9.69 8.13
N ARG A 124 17.42 -8.64 7.64
CA ARG A 124 16.12 -8.20 8.15
C ARG A 124 15.09 -8.08 7.02
N ILE A 125 13.85 -8.39 7.37
CA ILE A 125 12.70 -8.28 6.49
C ILE A 125 12.23 -6.82 6.46
N VAL A 126 11.92 -6.30 5.27
CA VAL A 126 11.16 -5.09 5.06
C VAL A 126 9.83 -5.47 4.40
N MET A 127 8.74 -5.41 5.15
CA MET A 127 7.39 -5.77 4.70
C MET A 127 6.65 -4.52 4.22
N PRO A 128 6.39 -4.35 2.92
CA PRO A 128 5.57 -3.25 2.41
C PRO A 128 4.10 -3.45 2.76
N CYS A 129 3.39 -2.40 3.15
CA CYS A 129 1.95 -2.46 3.42
C CYS A 129 1.13 -2.59 2.13
N HIS A 130 1.20 -3.75 1.50
CA HIS A 130 0.42 -4.14 0.32
C HIS A 130 -0.91 -4.81 0.71
N GLN A 131 -1.62 -4.24 1.66
CA GLN A 131 -2.78 -4.82 2.33
C GLN A 131 -3.97 -5.13 1.41
N TYR A 132 -4.08 -4.47 0.23
CA TYR A 132 -5.15 -4.81 -0.74
C TYR A 132 -5.01 -6.24 -1.29
N ARG A 133 -3.83 -6.85 -1.23
CA ARG A 133 -3.65 -8.28 -1.57
C ARG A 133 -4.43 -9.21 -0.63
N HIS A 134 -4.75 -8.74 0.58
CA HIS A 134 -5.54 -9.46 1.58
C HIS A 134 -7.02 -9.05 1.59
N ASN A 135 -7.45 -8.18 0.67
CA ASN A 135 -8.86 -7.86 0.50
C ASN A 135 -9.62 -9.09 -0.03
N PRO A 136 -10.71 -9.55 0.63
CA PRO A 136 -11.44 -10.75 0.21
C PRO A 136 -11.93 -10.71 -1.24
N GLY A 137 -12.39 -9.56 -1.71
CA GLY A 137 -12.79 -9.40 -3.11
C GLY A 137 -11.62 -9.55 -4.09
N TRP A 138 -10.44 -9.00 -3.76
CA TRP A 138 -9.24 -9.18 -4.56
C TRP A 138 -8.77 -10.65 -4.58
N LEU A 139 -8.81 -11.32 -3.43
CA LEU A 139 -8.50 -12.76 -3.35
C LEU A 139 -9.42 -13.56 -4.26
N LYS A 140 -10.70 -13.19 -4.33
CA LYS A 140 -11.67 -13.84 -5.22
C LYS A 140 -11.40 -13.54 -6.71
N VAL A 141 -11.02 -12.32 -7.05
CA VAL A 141 -10.56 -11.98 -8.42
C VAL A 141 -9.37 -12.85 -8.82
N ARG A 142 -8.36 -12.97 -7.95
CA ARG A 142 -7.19 -13.82 -8.20
C ARG A 142 -7.57 -15.30 -8.37
N GLU A 143 -8.47 -15.79 -7.55
CA GLU A 143 -9.00 -17.17 -7.65
C GLU A 143 -9.62 -17.40 -9.03
N TRP A 144 -10.50 -16.49 -9.48
CA TRP A 144 -11.18 -16.61 -10.77
C TRP A 144 -10.23 -16.49 -11.98
N LEU A 145 -9.26 -15.57 -11.90
CA LEU A 145 -8.22 -15.42 -12.92
C LEU A 145 -7.33 -16.66 -12.98
N GLY A 146 -6.89 -17.18 -11.80
CA GLY A 146 -6.05 -18.36 -11.70
C GLY A 146 -6.77 -19.65 -12.16
N ALA A 147 -8.09 -19.73 -11.98
CA ALA A 147 -8.91 -20.82 -12.49
C ALA A 147 -9.26 -20.68 -13.98
N GLY A 148 -8.81 -19.62 -14.64
CA GLY A 148 -9.05 -19.40 -16.09
C GLY A 148 -10.52 -19.16 -16.45
N LEU A 149 -11.37 -18.68 -15.52
CA LEU A 149 -12.81 -18.59 -15.72
C LEU A 149 -13.23 -17.59 -16.81
N ILE A 150 -12.34 -16.66 -17.16
CA ILE A 150 -12.53 -15.72 -18.29
C ILE A 150 -11.58 -15.99 -19.47
N GLY A 151 -10.90 -17.15 -19.45
CA GLY A 151 -9.83 -17.46 -20.39
C GLY A 151 -8.60 -16.59 -20.16
N ARG A 152 -7.86 -16.30 -21.22
CA ARG A 152 -6.71 -15.39 -21.14
C ARG A 152 -7.20 -13.95 -21.15
N TRP A 153 -7.05 -13.24 -20.03
CA TRP A 153 -7.37 -11.81 -20.00
C TRP A 153 -6.34 -11.01 -20.84
N HIS A 154 -6.84 -10.04 -21.61
CA HIS A 154 -6.04 -9.19 -22.49
C HIS A 154 -6.19 -7.70 -22.19
N LEU A 155 -7.22 -7.31 -21.43
CA LEU A 155 -7.39 -5.95 -20.95
C LEU A 155 -7.81 -5.95 -19.48
N ALA A 156 -7.14 -5.14 -18.68
CA ALA A 156 -7.55 -4.81 -17.32
C ALA A 156 -7.74 -3.30 -17.19
N GLU A 157 -8.86 -2.90 -16.61
CA GLU A 157 -9.22 -1.49 -16.39
C GLU A 157 -9.39 -1.24 -14.89
N PHE A 158 -8.81 -0.13 -14.41
CA PHE A 158 -8.94 0.29 -13.02
C PHE A 158 -9.33 1.77 -12.97
N ALA A 159 -10.28 2.12 -12.13
CA ALA A 159 -10.62 3.50 -11.85
C ALA A 159 -10.73 3.73 -10.35
N VAL A 160 -10.07 4.78 -9.87
CA VAL A 160 -10.14 5.24 -8.47
C VAL A 160 -10.48 6.72 -8.47
N TYR A 161 -11.73 7.01 -8.18
CA TYR A 161 -12.24 8.38 -8.09
C TYR A 161 -12.50 8.76 -6.65
N ARG A 162 -12.05 9.93 -6.26
CA ARG A 162 -12.22 10.48 -4.91
C ARG A 162 -12.68 11.93 -5.00
N GLN A 163 -13.52 12.28 -4.10
CA GLN A 163 -13.74 13.68 -3.77
C GLN A 163 -12.72 14.05 -2.70
N PHE A 164 -11.69 14.74 -3.09
CA PHE A 164 -10.81 15.39 -2.13
C PHE A 164 -11.35 16.82 -1.93
N ALA A 165 -12.49 16.88 -1.31
CA ALA A 165 -13.01 18.14 -0.86
C ALA A 165 -12.36 18.48 0.47
N ASP A 166 -11.68 19.59 0.50
CA ASP A 166 -11.29 20.32 1.69
C ASP A 166 -10.18 19.73 2.60
N PRO A 167 -9.24 20.55 3.01
CA PRO A 167 -8.13 20.20 3.90
C PRO A 167 -8.55 19.60 5.25
N GLY A 168 -9.82 19.69 5.64
CA GLY A 168 -10.39 19.16 6.87
C GLY A 168 -11.21 17.89 6.73
N GLY A 169 -11.47 17.41 5.52
CA GLY A 169 -12.42 16.32 5.24
C GLY A 169 -11.84 14.92 5.36
N GLY A 170 -12.01 14.28 6.48
CA GLY A 170 -12.29 12.84 6.59
C GLY A 170 -11.20 11.82 6.37
N GLY A 171 -9.97 12.19 6.17
CA GLY A 171 -8.85 11.24 6.16
C GLY A 171 -7.84 11.65 7.22
N GLY A 172 -7.94 11.11 8.39
CA GLY A 172 -7.21 11.31 9.64
C GLY A 172 -5.72 11.67 9.66
N GLY A 173 -5.28 12.54 8.78
CA GLY A 173 -3.95 13.14 8.81
C GLY A 173 -4.12 14.63 9.04
N GLY A 174 -3.55 15.14 10.15
CA GLY A 174 -3.65 16.53 10.56
C GLY A 174 -3.32 17.50 9.42
N ALA A 175 -4.06 18.59 9.34
CA ALA A 175 -3.71 19.72 8.47
C ALA A 175 -2.35 20.27 8.95
N ARG A 176 -1.48 20.64 8.01
CA ARG A 176 -0.25 21.37 8.30
C ARG A 176 -0.60 22.77 8.85
N PRO A 177 0.34 23.47 9.49
CA PRO A 177 0.12 24.84 9.95
C PRO A 177 -0.39 25.79 8.85
N ASP A 178 -0.12 25.50 7.57
CA ASP A 178 -0.58 26.24 6.41
C ASP A 178 -1.99 25.85 5.93
N GLY A 179 -2.68 24.98 6.67
CA GLY A 179 -4.03 24.49 6.37
C GLY A 179 -4.13 23.49 5.23
N ARG A 180 -3.03 23.16 4.55
CA ARG A 180 -3.02 22.17 3.47
C ARG A 180 -2.94 20.74 4.00
N PRO A 181 -3.64 19.78 3.37
CA PRO A 181 -3.49 18.38 3.73
C PRO A 181 -2.07 17.91 3.34
N TRP A 182 -1.46 17.08 4.16
CA TRP A 182 -0.10 16.56 3.88
C TRP A 182 -0.01 15.85 2.52
N ARG A 183 -1.12 15.20 2.07
CA ARG A 183 -1.20 14.55 0.76
C ARG A 183 -1.15 15.50 -0.43
N GLY A 184 -1.55 16.76 -0.24
CA GLY A 184 -1.49 17.80 -1.25
C GLY A 184 -0.17 18.53 -1.34
N THR A 185 0.85 18.11 -0.56
CA THR A 185 2.17 18.76 -0.48
C THR A 185 3.31 17.80 -0.79
N SER A 186 4.10 18.11 -1.82
CA SER A 186 5.23 17.31 -2.28
C SER A 186 6.28 17.06 -1.19
N GLY A 187 6.50 18.03 -0.32
CA GLY A 187 7.43 17.90 0.81
C GLY A 187 7.05 16.83 1.84
N ALA A 188 5.79 16.39 1.90
CA ALA A 188 5.33 15.36 2.82
C ALA A 188 4.91 14.08 2.10
N SER A 189 4.16 14.20 0.99
CA SER A 189 3.63 13.06 0.25
C SER A 189 4.57 12.56 -0.85
N ARG A 190 5.45 13.41 -1.36
CA ARG A 190 6.38 13.15 -2.46
C ARG A 190 5.71 12.91 -3.82
N GLY A 191 4.37 12.89 -3.89
CA GLY A 191 3.54 12.74 -5.08
C GLY A 191 2.06 12.81 -4.71
N GLY A 192 1.20 12.86 -5.71
CA GLY A 192 -0.24 13.02 -5.55
C GLY A 192 -1.03 11.72 -5.68
N VAL A 193 -2.09 11.76 -6.48
CA VAL A 193 -3.04 10.65 -6.62
C VAL A 193 -2.40 9.38 -7.16
N LEU A 194 -1.41 9.50 -8.05
CA LEU A 194 -0.68 8.37 -8.57
C LEU A 194 0.09 7.65 -7.45
N LEU A 195 0.79 8.40 -6.63
CA LEU A 195 1.56 7.81 -5.54
C LEU A 195 0.66 7.25 -4.43
N ASP A 196 -0.41 7.97 -4.07
CA ASP A 196 -1.28 7.54 -2.96
C ASP A 196 -2.19 6.36 -3.35
N HIS A 197 -2.91 6.46 -4.46
CA HIS A 197 -3.88 5.43 -4.88
C HIS A 197 -3.31 4.50 -5.97
N GLY A 198 -2.49 5.02 -6.88
CA GLY A 198 -1.91 4.23 -7.95
C GLY A 198 -0.99 3.13 -7.43
N THR A 199 -0.22 3.37 -6.36
CA THR A 199 0.59 2.34 -5.72
C THR A 199 -0.22 1.08 -5.39
N HIS A 200 -1.45 1.23 -4.88
CA HIS A 200 -2.30 0.07 -4.56
C HIS A 200 -2.67 -0.74 -5.79
N LEU A 201 -2.97 -0.07 -6.91
CA LEU A 201 -3.29 -0.75 -8.17
C LEU A 201 -2.04 -1.39 -8.78
N LEU A 202 -0.89 -0.71 -8.69
CA LEU A 202 0.36 -1.23 -9.23
C LEU A 202 0.75 -2.56 -8.61
N TYR A 203 0.83 -2.65 -7.28
CA TYR A 203 1.22 -3.92 -6.67
C TYR A 203 0.18 -5.04 -6.88
N GLN A 204 -1.11 -4.71 -7.11
CA GLN A 204 -2.13 -5.70 -7.48
C GLN A 204 -1.91 -6.21 -8.91
N VAL A 205 -1.64 -5.32 -9.86
CA VAL A 205 -1.39 -5.73 -11.26
C VAL A 205 -0.06 -6.46 -11.38
N LEU A 206 0.99 -5.98 -10.73
CA LEU A 206 2.31 -6.63 -10.74
C LEU A 206 2.26 -8.05 -10.15
N ASP A 207 1.42 -8.28 -9.13
CA ASP A 207 1.19 -9.60 -8.53
C ASP A 207 0.61 -10.64 -9.53
N ILE A 208 -0.16 -10.21 -10.52
CA ILE A 208 -0.83 -11.11 -11.49
C ILE A 208 -0.25 -11.07 -12.90
N ALA A 209 0.46 -10.04 -13.26
CA ALA A 209 0.99 -9.84 -14.61
C ALA A 209 2.51 -9.66 -14.66
N GLY A 210 3.18 -9.48 -13.51
CA GLY A 210 4.60 -9.15 -13.46
C GLY A 210 4.91 -7.75 -14.00
N MET A 211 6.16 -7.51 -14.37
CA MET A 211 6.63 -6.23 -14.88
C MET A 211 6.13 -5.96 -16.31
N PRO A 212 5.61 -4.76 -16.59
CA PRO A 212 5.23 -4.37 -17.96
C PRO A 212 6.47 -4.16 -18.84
N SER A 213 6.29 -4.37 -20.15
CA SER A 213 7.32 -4.04 -21.15
C SER A 213 7.43 -2.56 -21.40
N VAL A 214 6.31 -1.80 -21.30
CA VAL A 214 6.25 -0.37 -21.52
C VAL A 214 5.29 0.26 -20.50
N VAL A 215 5.65 1.45 -20.01
CA VAL A 215 4.81 2.28 -19.15
C VAL A 215 4.56 3.62 -19.86
N HIS A 216 3.29 3.94 -20.09
CA HIS A 216 2.86 5.28 -20.47
C HIS A 216 2.08 5.90 -19.33
N ALA A 217 2.29 7.18 -19.07
CA ALA A 217 1.58 7.89 -18.02
C ALA A 217 1.39 9.36 -18.37
N TRP A 218 0.33 9.91 -17.81
CA TRP A 218 0.08 11.33 -17.75
C TRP A 218 -0.34 11.69 -16.33
N THR A 219 0.18 12.77 -15.78
CA THR A 219 -0.20 13.32 -14.47
C THR A 219 -0.44 14.81 -14.58
N GLY A 220 -1.41 15.34 -13.86
CA GLY A 220 -1.70 16.77 -13.90
C GLY A 220 -2.52 17.24 -12.70
N ARG A 221 -2.57 18.57 -12.54
CA ARG A 221 -3.44 19.26 -11.59
C ARG A 221 -4.59 19.89 -12.34
N LEU A 222 -5.73 19.21 -12.35
CA LEU A 222 -6.89 19.67 -13.09
C LEU A 222 -7.82 20.58 -12.26
N LEU A 223 -8.02 20.25 -10.99
CA LEU A 223 -8.94 20.96 -10.11
C LEU A 223 -8.25 21.61 -8.91
N HIS A 224 -7.45 20.87 -8.17
CA HIS A 224 -6.89 21.31 -6.88
C HIS A 224 -5.62 22.15 -7.06
N ARG A 225 -5.77 23.38 -7.54
CA ARG A 225 -4.64 24.26 -7.85
C ARG A 225 -3.80 24.67 -6.63
N GLN A 226 -4.35 24.53 -5.43
CA GLN A 226 -3.66 24.76 -4.16
C GLN A 226 -2.67 23.64 -3.79
N TYR A 227 -2.74 22.48 -4.46
CA TYR A 227 -1.76 21.40 -4.28
C TYR A 227 -0.52 21.67 -5.13
N ASP A 228 0.62 21.14 -4.71
CA ASP A 228 1.86 21.15 -5.49
C ASP A 228 2.18 19.75 -6.08
N VAL A 229 1.23 18.82 -5.98
CA VAL A 229 1.25 17.48 -6.55
C VAL A 229 0.05 17.26 -7.48
N GLU A 230 0.09 16.22 -8.29
CA GLU A 230 -0.98 15.89 -9.23
C GLU A 230 -2.26 15.42 -8.51
N ASP A 231 -3.41 15.88 -8.98
CA ASP A 231 -4.73 15.42 -8.53
C ASP A 231 -5.37 14.41 -9.49
N THR A 232 -4.82 14.26 -10.67
CA THR A 232 -5.31 13.35 -11.71
C THR A 232 -4.15 12.67 -12.42
N ALA A 233 -4.29 11.36 -12.68
CA ALA A 233 -3.32 10.55 -13.38
C ALA A 233 -3.99 9.49 -14.25
N SER A 234 -3.35 9.15 -15.36
CA SER A 234 -3.67 7.98 -16.18
C SER A 234 -2.40 7.20 -16.47
N LEU A 235 -2.49 5.87 -16.45
CA LEU A 235 -1.40 4.96 -16.77
C LEU A 235 -1.85 3.90 -17.74
N VAL A 236 -0.94 3.50 -18.63
CA VAL A 236 -1.06 2.30 -19.46
C VAL A 236 0.19 1.45 -19.23
N LEU A 237 -0.02 0.25 -18.70
CA LEU A 237 1.00 -0.78 -18.56
C LEU A 237 0.83 -1.77 -19.71
N ALA A 238 1.77 -1.75 -20.66
CA ALA A 238 1.72 -2.62 -21.82
C ALA A 238 2.62 -3.85 -21.62
N TYR A 239 2.06 -5.00 -21.95
CA TYR A 239 2.72 -6.30 -21.97
C TYR A 239 2.67 -6.86 -23.37
N PRO A 240 3.42 -7.91 -23.72
CA PRO A 240 3.40 -8.46 -25.10
C PRO A 240 2.02 -8.91 -25.57
N ASP A 241 1.13 -9.30 -24.66
CA ASP A 241 -0.16 -9.93 -24.98
C ASP A 241 -1.35 -9.29 -24.26
N ARG A 242 -1.14 -8.22 -23.46
CA ARG A 242 -2.20 -7.59 -22.67
C ARG A 242 -1.90 -6.15 -22.31
N LEU A 243 -2.93 -5.43 -21.89
CA LEU A 243 -2.85 -4.07 -21.35
C LEU A 243 -3.51 -4.00 -19.96
N ALA A 244 -2.93 -3.19 -19.06
CA ALA A 244 -3.63 -2.71 -17.89
C ALA A 244 -3.68 -1.18 -17.92
N VAL A 245 -4.88 -0.61 -17.78
CA VAL A 245 -5.10 0.85 -17.80
C VAL A 245 -5.65 1.32 -16.46
N MET A 246 -5.19 2.47 -16.01
CA MET A 246 -5.57 3.04 -14.72
C MET A 246 -5.97 4.49 -14.88
N PHE A 247 -7.11 4.87 -14.29
CA PHE A 247 -7.58 6.24 -14.20
C PHE A 247 -7.76 6.63 -12.74
N LEU A 248 -7.08 7.66 -12.31
CA LEU A 248 -7.01 8.10 -10.92
C LEU A 248 -7.35 9.58 -10.84
N THR A 249 -8.27 9.99 -9.97
CA THR A 249 -8.50 11.40 -9.73
C THR A 249 -9.01 11.69 -8.32
N TRP A 250 -8.54 12.79 -7.75
CA TRP A 250 -9.10 13.42 -6.56
C TRP A 250 -10.13 14.50 -6.91
N ALA A 251 -10.30 14.77 -8.20
CA ALA A 251 -11.17 15.82 -8.73
C ALA A 251 -12.61 15.34 -9.02
N ALA A 252 -13.02 14.18 -8.51
CA ALA A 252 -14.38 13.66 -8.67
C ALA A 252 -15.32 14.22 -7.60
N ARG A 253 -16.64 14.22 -7.88
CA ARG A 253 -17.68 14.58 -6.91
C ARG A 253 -18.22 13.38 -6.13
N HIS A 254 -17.75 12.17 -6.44
CA HIS A 254 -18.17 10.93 -5.80
C HIS A 254 -16.96 10.01 -5.56
N ARG A 255 -17.16 9.03 -4.68
CA ARG A 255 -16.19 7.97 -4.44
C ARG A 255 -16.53 6.78 -5.32
N GLU A 256 -15.58 6.34 -6.13
CA GLU A 256 -15.71 5.12 -6.93
C GLU A 256 -14.41 4.32 -6.89
N ASN A 257 -14.54 3.01 -6.76
CA ASN A 257 -13.52 2.04 -7.11
C ASN A 257 -14.14 1.12 -8.14
N ARG A 258 -13.51 1.02 -9.30
CA ARG A 258 -13.91 0.08 -10.35
C ARG A 258 -12.69 -0.69 -10.84
N MET A 259 -12.92 -1.97 -11.08
CA MET A 259 -11.94 -2.86 -11.67
C MET A 259 -12.66 -3.77 -12.66
N ARG A 260 -12.07 -4.00 -13.84
CA ARG A 260 -12.59 -4.90 -14.84
C ARG A 260 -11.44 -5.67 -15.49
N PHE A 261 -11.63 -6.98 -15.67
CA PHE A 261 -10.77 -7.82 -16.48
C PHE A 261 -11.60 -8.37 -17.64
N ILE A 262 -11.10 -8.22 -18.86
CA ILE A 262 -11.71 -8.73 -20.09
C ILE A 262 -10.79 -9.80 -20.65
N GLY A 263 -11.33 -11.01 -20.76
CA GLY A 263 -10.67 -12.18 -21.35
C GLY A 263 -11.35 -12.67 -22.62
N ASP A 264 -10.75 -13.63 -23.27
CA ASP A 264 -11.26 -14.24 -24.50
C ASP A 264 -12.45 -15.18 -24.26
N ALA A 265 -12.75 -15.53 -22.99
CA ALA A 265 -13.89 -16.36 -22.60
C ALA A 265 -14.81 -15.71 -21.57
N GLY A 266 -14.62 -14.42 -21.24
CA GLY A 266 -15.50 -13.74 -20.28
C GLY A 266 -14.93 -12.48 -19.67
N THR A 267 -15.61 -12.01 -18.61
CA THR A 267 -15.29 -10.75 -17.92
C THR A 267 -15.44 -10.92 -16.41
N ILE A 268 -14.52 -10.34 -15.65
CA ILE A 268 -14.68 -10.09 -14.22
C ILE A 268 -14.84 -8.58 -14.03
N GLU A 269 -15.84 -8.15 -13.29
CA GLU A 269 -16.08 -6.75 -12.98
C GLU A 269 -16.32 -6.55 -11.48
N TRP A 270 -15.67 -5.55 -10.91
CA TRP A 270 -15.87 -5.13 -9.53
C TRP A 270 -16.16 -3.64 -9.47
N VAL A 271 -17.37 -3.29 -9.05
CA VAL A 271 -17.84 -1.91 -8.89
C VAL A 271 -18.42 -1.72 -7.50
N GLY A 272 -17.90 -0.74 -6.77
CA GLY A 272 -18.31 -0.56 -5.37
C GLY A 272 -17.99 -1.79 -4.52
N GLY A 273 -19.01 -2.49 -4.04
CA GLY A 273 -18.87 -3.76 -3.30
C GLY A 273 -19.25 -4.99 -4.13
N GLU A 274 -19.89 -4.82 -5.28
CA GLU A 274 -20.36 -5.93 -6.11
C GLU A 274 -19.25 -6.44 -7.02
N LEU A 275 -18.92 -7.72 -6.88
CA LEU A 275 -18.02 -8.46 -7.75
C LEU A 275 -18.82 -9.41 -8.63
N ARG A 276 -18.64 -9.33 -9.95
CA ARG A 276 -19.34 -10.10 -10.97
C ARG A 276 -18.36 -10.89 -11.83
N LEU A 277 -18.71 -12.15 -12.10
CA LEU A 277 -18.09 -12.98 -13.10
C LEU A 277 -19.14 -13.28 -14.19
N ASP A 278 -18.74 -13.13 -15.44
CA ASP A 278 -19.47 -13.64 -16.60
C ASP A 278 -18.46 -14.32 -17.52
N GLY A 279 -18.43 -15.65 -17.52
CA GLY A 279 -17.45 -16.39 -18.30
C GLY A 279 -17.53 -17.90 -18.12
N SER A 280 -17.05 -18.64 -19.13
CA SER A 280 -17.01 -20.11 -19.14
C SER A 280 -18.37 -20.76 -18.84
N GLY A 281 -19.47 -20.15 -19.36
CA GLY A 281 -20.83 -20.63 -19.11
C GLY A 281 -21.35 -20.45 -17.68
N ARG A 282 -20.66 -19.65 -16.87
CA ARG A 282 -20.98 -19.33 -15.47
C ARG A 282 -21.16 -17.84 -15.28
N THR A 283 -22.22 -17.46 -14.59
CA THR A 283 -22.41 -16.10 -14.09
C THR A 283 -22.49 -16.16 -12.58
N GLU A 284 -21.68 -15.35 -11.89
CA GLU A 284 -21.65 -15.27 -10.43
C GLU A 284 -21.65 -13.82 -9.98
N ARG A 285 -22.31 -13.53 -8.86
CA ARG A 285 -22.32 -12.21 -8.20
C ARG A 285 -22.07 -12.39 -6.72
N LEU A 286 -21.13 -11.61 -6.20
CA LEU A 286 -20.75 -11.61 -4.79
C LEU A 286 -20.77 -10.17 -4.27
N ASP A 287 -21.23 -10.00 -3.04
CA ASP A 287 -21.24 -8.69 -2.37
C ASP A 287 -20.18 -8.63 -1.28
N PHE A 288 -19.22 -7.72 -1.47
CA PHE A 288 -18.13 -7.39 -0.54
C PHE A 288 -18.29 -6.00 0.07
N SER A 289 -19.49 -5.41 0.06
CA SER A 289 -19.72 -4.04 0.55
C SER A 289 -19.33 -3.87 2.02
N ARG A 290 -19.54 -4.92 2.83
CA ARG A 290 -19.18 -4.89 4.25
C ARG A 290 -17.66 -4.89 4.49
N GLU A 291 -16.91 -5.56 3.63
CA GLU A 291 -15.45 -5.64 3.68
C GLU A 291 -14.79 -4.33 3.27
N LEU A 292 -15.50 -3.50 2.49
CA LEU A 292 -15.04 -2.18 2.07
C LEU A 292 -15.33 -1.08 3.11
N ASP A 293 -16.04 -1.38 4.17
CA ASP A 293 -16.26 -0.44 5.27
C ASP A 293 -14.92 -0.15 5.99
N LYS A 294 -14.68 1.12 6.32
CA LYS A 294 -13.51 1.55 7.09
C LYS A 294 -13.37 0.80 8.42
N ALA A 295 -14.49 0.41 9.05
CA ALA A 295 -14.49 -0.37 10.28
C ALA A 295 -13.93 -1.80 10.08
N SER A 296 -13.95 -2.34 8.87
CA SER A 296 -13.43 -3.67 8.53
C SER A 296 -12.00 -3.62 7.95
N TYR A 297 -11.49 -2.44 7.60
CA TYR A 297 -10.24 -2.26 6.87
C TYR A 297 -9.01 -2.84 7.58
N TRP A 298 -8.96 -2.80 8.90
CA TRP A 298 -7.90 -3.40 9.71
C TRP A 298 -7.72 -4.91 9.47
N ARG A 299 -8.74 -5.62 8.99
CA ARG A 299 -8.68 -7.07 8.71
C ARG A 299 -7.72 -7.40 7.57
N TRP A 300 -7.56 -6.49 6.61
CA TRP A 300 -6.61 -6.67 5.52
C TRP A 300 -5.18 -6.52 6.04
N PHE A 301 -4.96 -5.58 6.94
CA PHE A 301 -3.68 -5.45 7.65
C PHE A 301 -3.41 -6.66 8.55
N ALA A 302 -4.41 -7.22 9.21
CA ALA A 302 -4.24 -8.45 9.99
C ALA A 302 -3.80 -9.63 9.10
N GLY A 303 -4.28 -9.70 7.85
CA GLY A 303 -3.81 -10.66 6.85
C GLY A 303 -2.32 -10.48 6.54
N LEU A 304 -1.92 -9.25 6.26
CA LEU A 304 -0.53 -8.87 6.00
C LEU A 304 0.39 -9.15 7.21
N PHE A 305 -0.04 -8.75 8.41
CA PHE A 305 0.78 -8.94 9.62
C PHE A 305 0.91 -10.42 10.01
N ARG A 306 -0.09 -11.25 9.70
CA ARG A 306 0.04 -12.70 9.84
C ARG A 306 1.10 -13.27 8.89
N GLU A 307 1.19 -12.78 7.67
CA GLU A 307 2.24 -13.11 6.72
C GLU A 307 3.62 -12.68 7.25
N PHE A 308 3.71 -11.46 7.79
CA PHE A 308 4.93 -10.97 8.42
C PHE A 308 5.37 -11.84 9.60
N VAL A 309 4.46 -12.18 10.53
CA VAL A 309 4.76 -13.09 11.64
C VAL A 309 5.22 -14.46 11.14
N ALA A 310 4.59 -14.98 10.08
CA ALA A 310 4.99 -16.24 9.48
C ALA A 310 6.40 -16.18 8.86
N ALA A 311 6.77 -15.06 8.26
CA ALA A 311 8.12 -14.83 7.72
C ALA A 311 9.17 -14.78 8.85
N LEU A 312 8.84 -14.12 9.97
CA LEU A 312 9.69 -14.11 11.17
C LEU A 312 9.88 -15.52 11.75
N ASP A 313 8.80 -16.33 11.80
CA ASP A 313 8.86 -17.72 12.30
C ASP A 313 9.74 -18.64 11.43
N ARG A 314 9.81 -18.38 10.13
CA ARG A 314 10.66 -19.12 9.20
C ARG A 314 12.11 -18.63 9.18
N GLU A 315 12.42 -17.58 9.96
CA GLU A 315 13.74 -16.94 9.95
C GLU A 315 14.18 -16.57 8.50
N GLU A 316 13.22 -16.11 7.67
CA GLU A 316 13.47 -15.63 6.33
C GLU A 316 14.34 -14.37 6.40
N GLY A 317 15.68 -14.56 6.39
CA GLY A 317 16.67 -13.54 6.74
C GLY A 317 16.42 -12.19 6.07
N GLU A 318 16.34 -12.13 4.75
CA GLU A 318 16.29 -10.86 4.01
C GLU A 318 14.94 -10.57 3.33
N GLY A 319 13.98 -11.50 3.37
CA GLY A 319 12.66 -11.30 2.76
C GLY A 319 12.74 -10.97 1.27
N THR A 320 13.37 -11.82 0.47
CA THR A 320 13.67 -11.57 -0.96
C THR A 320 12.41 -11.21 -1.77
N ALA A 321 11.30 -11.90 -1.53
CA ALA A 321 10.05 -11.61 -2.24
C ALA A 321 9.51 -10.21 -1.93
N GLN A 322 9.60 -9.75 -0.69
CA GLN A 322 9.17 -8.42 -0.28
C GLN A 322 10.07 -7.32 -0.87
N LEU A 323 11.38 -7.57 -0.94
CA LEU A 323 12.32 -6.64 -1.57
C LEU A 323 12.11 -6.53 -3.07
N GLU A 324 11.75 -7.64 -3.73
CA GLU A 324 11.38 -7.65 -5.15
C GLU A 324 10.11 -6.85 -5.39
N ASP A 325 9.07 -7.03 -4.57
CA ASP A 325 7.84 -6.25 -4.61
C ASP A 325 8.10 -4.74 -4.49
N ILE A 326 8.94 -4.34 -3.53
CA ILE A 326 9.33 -2.94 -3.34
C ILE A 326 10.02 -2.41 -4.60
N ALA A 327 10.96 -3.17 -5.15
CA ALA A 327 11.73 -2.78 -6.33
C ALA A 327 10.86 -2.65 -7.59
N GLN A 328 9.93 -3.58 -7.81
CA GLN A 328 9.02 -3.56 -8.95
C GLN A 328 8.08 -2.35 -8.89
N VAL A 329 7.45 -2.10 -7.74
CA VAL A 329 6.55 -0.95 -7.55
C VAL A 329 7.31 0.36 -7.73
N ALA A 330 8.47 0.51 -7.10
CA ALA A 330 9.31 1.70 -7.22
C ALA A 330 9.77 1.95 -8.67
N ALA A 331 10.12 0.90 -9.41
CA ALA A 331 10.52 1.00 -10.81
C ALA A 331 9.37 1.49 -11.70
N VAL A 332 8.15 0.98 -11.50
CA VAL A 332 7.00 1.41 -12.31
C VAL A 332 6.56 2.83 -11.95
N LEU A 333 6.62 3.22 -10.67
CA LEU A 333 6.36 4.61 -10.25
C LEU A 333 7.36 5.58 -10.90
N GLU A 334 8.65 5.27 -10.87
CA GLU A 334 9.69 6.07 -11.50
C GLU A 334 9.43 6.24 -12.99
N LEU A 335 9.19 5.13 -13.72
CA LEU A 335 8.88 5.16 -15.16
C LEU A 335 7.61 5.95 -15.45
N ALA A 336 6.58 5.87 -14.63
CA ALA A 336 5.34 6.60 -14.82
C ALA A 336 5.54 8.12 -14.68
N TYR A 337 6.28 8.56 -13.65
CA TYR A 337 6.60 9.98 -13.51
C TYR A 337 7.56 10.50 -14.59
N GLU A 338 8.48 9.67 -15.07
CA GLU A 338 9.35 9.99 -16.21
C GLU A 338 8.55 10.14 -17.51
N ALA A 339 7.69 9.17 -17.81
CA ALA A 339 6.82 9.19 -18.99
C ALA A 339 5.89 10.42 -18.99
N SER A 340 5.34 10.79 -17.83
CA SER A 340 4.49 11.98 -17.71
C SER A 340 5.27 13.27 -18.02
N ARG A 341 6.50 13.43 -17.52
CA ARG A 341 7.33 14.61 -17.79
C ARG A 341 7.70 14.76 -19.28
N THR A 342 7.89 13.64 -19.98
CA THR A 342 8.21 13.65 -21.41
C THR A 342 6.96 13.90 -22.27
N ALA A 343 5.79 13.46 -21.86
CA ALA A 343 4.54 13.73 -22.55
C ALA A 343 4.17 15.22 -22.58
N ASP A 344 4.46 15.95 -21.50
CA ASP A 344 4.25 17.41 -21.43
C ASP A 344 5.15 18.21 -22.38
N GLN A 345 6.20 17.59 -22.95
CA GLN A 345 7.15 18.21 -23.87
C GLN A 345 6.78 18.06 -25.35
N VAL A 346 5.76 17.27 -25.67
CA VAL A 346 5.26 17.18 -27.07
C VAL A 346 4.29 18.32 -27.30
N PRO A 347 4.65 19.38 -28.08
CA PRO A 347 3.72 20.44 -28.41
C PRO A 347 2.57 19.82 -29.22
N THR A 348 1.38 19.77 -28.66
CA THR A 348 0.20 19.70 -29.50
C THR A 348 0.25 20.95 -30.38
N ALA A 349 0.53 20.79 -31.65
CA ALA A 349 0.43 21.86 -32.63
C ALA A 349 -0.99 22.43 -32.53
N ALA A 350 -1.15 23.44 -31.72
CA ALA A 350 -2.38 24.17 -31.57
C ALA A 350 -2.07 25.64 -31.77
N THR A 351 -2.07 26.01 -33.01
CA THR A 351 -2.67 27.30 -33.40
C THR A 351 -3.25 27.06 -34.78
N LEU A 352 -4.49 26.62 -34.82
CA LEU A 352 -5.39 26.83 -35.95
C LEU A 352 -6.12 28.15 -35.72
#